data_03bae27b5616546c12cfdd6bdc7bec66
#
_entry.id   03bae27b5616546c12cfdd6bdc7bec66
#
_cell.length_a   1.000
_cell.length_b   1.000
_cell.length_c   1.000
_cell.angle_alpha   90.00
_cell.angle_beta   90.00
_cell.angle_gamma   90.00
#
_symmetry.space_group_name_H-M   'P 1'
#
loop_
_entity.id
_entity.type
_entity.pdbx_description
1 polymer ?
#
loop_
_entity_poly.entity_id
_entity_poly.type
_entity_poly.pdbx_seq_one_letter_code
_entity_poly.pdbx_strand_id
1 'polypeptide(L)'
;MKDLTINLENLEVGYDVPALPGMDEADIQTPCLVLDLDALERNITKMGDWAKAHGMRHRVHGKMHKSVDVALLQEELGGACGVCCQKVSEAEVFARGGVKDVLVSNQVRDPAKIDRLARIPNHGARAICCVDDIANVVDLSAAAVKHGNTIECLIEIDCGAGRCGVTTTSEVVEIAKAIDAAEGLKFAGLQAYQGAMQHLDLYEEREAKIAVAVAMVKDAVDTLKTEGLECDIVGGGGTGSYYFEGSSGVYNELQCGSYAFMDADYGRILDKDGKRIDQGEW
;
A
#
# COMPACT_ATOMS: atom_id res chain seq x y z
N MET A 1 -20.34 7.90 -0.93
CA MET A 1 -19.83 9.02 -1.76
C MET A 1 -20.17 10.35 -1.08
N LYS A 2 -19.18 11.15 -0.69
CA LYS A 2 -19.47 12.56 -0.36
C LYS A 2 -20.08 13.17 -1.61
N ASP A 3 -21.25 13.78 -1.48
CA ASP A 3 -21.88 14.60 -2.53
C ASP A 3 -20.94 15.77 -2.87
N LEU A 4 -19.97 15.49 -3.74
CA LEU A 4 -19.27 16.53 -4.45
C LEU A 4 -20.24 16.99 -5.54
N THR A 5 -21.18 17.86 -5.17
CA THR A 5 -21.95 18.63 -6.15
C THR A 5 -20.99 19.55 -6.89
N ILE A 6 -20.28 18.98 -7.87
CA ILE A 6 -19.58 19.77 -8.87
C ILE A 6 -20.69 20.54 -9.61
N ASN A 7 -20.65 21.86 -9.53
CA ASN A 7 -21.55 22.67 -10.35
C ASN A 7 -21.15 22.51 -11.83
N LEU A 8 -21.92 21.72 -12.55
CA LEU A 8 -21.69 21.41 -13.96
C LEU A 8 -22.13 22.53 -14.92
N GLU A 9 -22.81 23.58 -14.41
CA GLU A 9 -23.51 24.57 -15.25
C GLU A 9 -22.59 25.47 -16.10
N ASN A 10 -21.28 25.49 -15.86
CA ASN A 10 -20.37 26.36 -16.59
C ASN A 10 -19.05 25.67 -16.97
N LEU A 11 -19.01 24.34 -17.00
CA LEU A 11 -17.83 23.60 -17.37
C LEU A 11 -17.69 23.49 -18.89
N GLU A 12 -16.53 23.84 -19.42
CA GLU A 12 -16.19 23.69 -20.84
C GLU A 12 -15.56 22.32 -21.09
N VAL A 13 -16.22 21.50 -21.91
CA VAL A 13 -15.69 20.19 -22.32
C VAL A 13 -14.42 20.36 -23.16
N GLY A 14 -13.37 19.66 -22.77
CA GLY A 14 -12.06 19.72 -23.41
C GLY A 14 -11.11 20.72 -22.75
N TYR A 15 -11.60 21.59 -21.85
CA TYR A 15 -10.80 22.52 -21.05
C TYR A 15 -10.91 22.22 -19.55
N ASP A 16 -12.11 22.33 -18.98
CA ASP A 16 -12.33 22.08 -17.54
C ASP A 16 -12.49 20.58 -17.23
N VAL A 17 -13.19 19.86 -18.11
CA VAL A 17 -13.48 18.42 -17.97
C VAL A 17 -13.39 17.74 -19.34
N PRO A 18 -13.01 16.44 -19.37
CA PRO A 18 -12.95 15.70 -20.64
C PRO A 18 -14.34 15.35 -21.20
N ALA A 19 -15.34 15.25 -20.33
CA ALA A 19 -16.72 14.89 -20.70
C ALA A 19 -17.71 15.40 -19.65
N LEU A 20 -18.97 15.50 -20.04
CA LEU A 20 -20.12 15.73 -19.15
C LEU A 20 -20.97 14.45 -19.05
N PRO A 21 -21.71 14.26 -17.95
CA PRO A 21 -22.64 13.14 -17.82
C PRO A 21 -23.62 13.05 -18.99
N GLY A 22 -23.73 11.87 -19.59
CA GLY A 22 -24.61 11.60 -20.73
C GLY A 22 -23.99 11.79 -22.11
N MET A 23 -22.71 12.21 -22.19
CA MET A 23 -21.97 12.18 -23.45
C MET A 23 -21.68 10.75 -23.90
N ASP A 24 -21.68 10.51 -25.20
CA ASP A 24 -21.23 9.26 -25.79
C ASP A 24 -19.70 9.16 -25.68
N GLU A 25 -19.16 7.96 -25.36
CA GLU A 25 -17.72 7.72 -25.27
C GLU A 25 -16.97 8.14 -26.55
N ALA A 26 -17.59 7.95 -27.71
CA ALA A 26 -17.04 8.34 -29.01
C ALA A 26 -16.85 9.86 -29.19
N ASP A 27 -17.56 10.68 -28.42
CA ASP A 27 -17.46 12.13 -28.45
C ASP A 27 -16.44 12.71 -27.48
N ILE A 28 -15.81 11.86 -26.62
CA ILE A 28 -14.81 12.30 -25.65
C ILE A 28 -13.49 12.62 -26.38
N GLN A 29 -12.98 13.82 -26.13
CA GLN A 29 -11.73 14.28 -26.75
C GLN A 29 -10.51 13.51 -26.21
N THR A 30 -9.69 12.98 -27.12
CA THR A 30 -8.43 12.31 -26.78
C THR A 30 -7.25 13.29 -26.75
N PRO A 31 -6.21 13.03 -25.90
CA PRO A 31 -6.07 11.85 -25.02
C PRO A 31 -6.83 12.01 -23.70
N CYS A 32 -7.55 10.96 -23.30
CA CYS A 32 -8.19 10.88 -21.98
C CYS A 32 -8.10 9.45 -21.43
N LEU A 33 -8.34 9.30 -20.13
CA LEU A 33 -8.49 8.01 -19.47
C LEU A 33 -9.98 7.80 -19.18
N VAL A 34 -10.51 6.68 -19.66
CA VAL A 34 -11.88 6.25 -19.38
C VAL A 34 -11.84 5.06 -18.45
N LEU A 35 -12.65 5.08 -17.39
CA LEU A 35 -12.78 3.98 -16.44
C LEU A 35 -14.10 3.25 -16.70
N ASP A 36 -14.01 1.93 -16.93
CA ASP A 36 -15.16 1.04 -16.81
C ASP A 36 -15.46 0.87 -15.30
N LEU A 37 -16.49 1.59 -14.83
CA LEU A 37 -16.82 1.62 -13.41
C LEU A 37 -17.31 0.26 -12.91
N ASP A 38 -18.09 -0.47 -13.72
CA ASP A 38 -18.61 -1.79 -13.36
C ASP A 38 -17.44 -2.80 -13.19
N ALA A 39 -16.42 -2.73 -14.06
CA ALA A 39 -15.24 -3.55 -13.94
C ALA A 39 -14.42 -3.19 -12.69
N LEU A 40 -14.23 -1.90 -12.44
CA LEU A 40 -13.54 -1.41 -11.24
C LEU A 40 -14.21 -1.89 -9.94
N GLU A 41 -15.52 -1.74 -9.84
CA GLU A 41 -16.30 -2.15 -8.67
C GLU A 41 -16.26 -3.67 -8.45
N ARG A 42 -16.34 -4.46 -9.53
CA ARG A 42 -16.15 -5.92 -9.45
C ARG A 42 -14.79 -6.30 -8.89
N ASN A 43 -13.74 -5.68 -9.40
CA ASN A 43 -12.37 -5.96 -8.96
C ASN A 43 -12.16 -5.56 -7.50
N ILE A 44 -12.67 -4.40 -7.09
CA ILE A 44 -12.60 -3.93 -5.70
C ILE A 44 -13.31 -4.91 -4.76
N THR A 45 -14.55 -5.27 -5.08
CA THR A 45 -15.36 -6.20 -4.28
C THR A 45 -14.68 -7.56 -4.17
N LYS A 46 -14.18 -8.10 -5.27
CA LYS A 46 -13.51 -9.40 -5.30
C LYS A 46 -12.28 -9.45 -4.40
N MET A 47 -11.41 -8.43 -4.46
CA MET A 47 -10.23 -8.37 -3.59
C MET A 47 -10.64 -8.20 -2.11
N GLY A 48 -11.64 -7.36 -1.84
CA GLY A 48 -12.17 -7.18 -0.50
C GLY A 48 -12.75 -8.46 0.10
N ASP A 49 -13.54 -9.19 -0.67
CA ASP A 49 -14.12 -10.47 -0.27
C ASP A 49 -13.03 -11.52 -0.01
N TRP A 50 -12.02 -11.58 -0.87
CA TRP A 50 -10.89 -12.49 -0.67
C TRP A 50 -10.13 -12.15 0.62
N ALA A 51 -9.77 -10.89 0.83
CA ALA A 51 -9.06 -10.44 2.02
C ALA A 51 -9.86 -10.76 3.29
N LYS A 52 -11.15 -10.46 3.30
CA LYS A 52 -12.07 -10.76 4.41
C LYS A 52 -12.15 -12.25 4.69
N ALA A 53 -12.28 -13.09 3.65
CA ALA A 53 -12.38 -14.54 3.79
C ALA A 53 -11.11 -15.17 4.40
N HIS A 54 -9.96 -14.53 4.22
CA HIS A 54 -8.67 -14.99 4.75
C HIS A 54 -8.21 -14.23 6.01
N GLY A 55 -9.07 -13.37 6.59
CA GLY A 55 -8.74 -12.59 7.79
C GLY A 55 -7.62 -11.56 7.58
N MET A 56 -7.41 -11.13 6.33
CA MET A 56 -6.37 -10.17 5.96
C MET A 56 -6.91 -8.74 5.95
N ARG A 57 -6.09 -7.79 6.39
CA ARG A 57 -6.30 -6.38 6.08
C ARG A 57 -5.82 -6.10 4.66
N HIS A 58 -6.52 -5.25 3.96
CA HIS A 58 -6.07 -4.78 2.65
C HIS A 58 -5.84 -3.28 2.71
N ARG A 59 -4.57 -2.88 2.63
CA ARG A 59 -4.14 -1.50 2.48
C ARG A 59 -3.85 -1.25 1.00
N VAL A 60 -4.80 -0.67 0.30
CA VAL A 60 -4.71 -0.52 -1.16
C VAL A 60 -3.53 0.34 -1.59
N HIS A 61 -2.84 -0.04 -2.66
CA HIS A 61 -1.71 0.75 -3.13
C HIS A 61 -2.13 1.86 -4.09
N GLY A 62 -2.27 3.08 -3.56
CA GLY A 62 -2.72 4.27 -4.28
C GLY A 62 -1.80 4.75 -5.41
N LYS A 63 -0.55 4.24 -5.54
CA LYS A 63 0.34 4.61 -6.66
C LYS A 63 -0.25 4.27 -8.03
N MET A 64 -1.17 3.29 -8.07
CA MET A 64 -1.79 2.84 -9.31
C MET A 64 -2.67 3.92 -9.94
N HIS A 65 -3.45 4.62 -9.13
CA HIS A 65 -4.44 5.59 -9.61
C HIS A 65 -4.19 7.03 -9.11
N LYS A 66 -3.62 7.22 -7.91
CA LYS A 66 -3.38 8.54 -7.27
C LYS A 66 -4.64 9.38 -7.08
N SER A 67 -5.81 8.72 -7.05
CA SER A 67 -7.12 9.34 -6.91
C SER A 67 -7.67 9.10 -5.51
N VAL A 68 -8.11 10.17 -4.86
CA VAL A 68 -8.80 10.09 -3.56
C VAL A 68 -10.13 9.36 -3.72
N ASP A 69 -10.89 9.65 -4.78
CA ASP A 69 -12.21 9.06 -4.99
C ASP A 69 -12.12 7.54 -5.15
N VAL A 70 -11.14 7.06 -5.93
CA VAL A 70 -10.91 5.62 -6.07
C VAL A 70 -10.48 4.99 -4.75
N ALA A 71 -9.63 5.66 -3.97
CA ALA A 71 -9.22 5.15 -2.66
C ALA A 71 -10.41 5.03 -1.69
N LEU A 72 -11.28 6.05 -1.65
CA LEU A 72 -12.48 6.02 -0.82
C LEU A 72 -13.49 4.96 -1.30
N LEU A 73 -13.60 4.74 -2.62
CA LEU A 73 -14.40 3.66 -3.17
C LEU A 73 -13.86 2.28 -2.75
N GLN A 74 -12.54 2.11 -2.71
CA GLN A 74 -11.89 0.89 -2.22
C GLN A 74 -12.11 0.67 -0.72
N GLU A 75 -12.20 1.74 0.09
CA GLU A 75 -12.61 1.63 1.50
C GLU A 75 -14.08 1.22 1.60
N GLU A 76 -14.97 1.85 0.84
CA GLU A 76 -16.44 1.65 0.90
C GLU A 76 -16.84 0.25 0.43
N LEU A 77 -16.38 -0.18 -0.74
CA LEU A 77 -16.79 -1.44 -1.37
C LEU A 77 -15.89 -2.62 -0.99
N GLY A 78 -14.59 -2.38 -0.90
CA GLY A 78 -13.59 -3.42 -0.65
C GLY A 78 -13.18 -3.58 0.81
N GLY A 79 -13.64 -2.72 1.70
CA GLY A 79 -13.27 -2.74 3.11
C GLY A 79 -11.77 -2.47 3.34
N ALA A 80 -11.14 -1.66 2.47
CA ALA A 80 -9.74 -1.32 2.63
C ALA A 80 -9.48 -0.61 3.96
N CYS A 81 -8.41 -0.97 4.66
CA CYS A 81 -8.05 -0.39 5.96
C CYS A 81 -7.33 0.96 5.84
N GLY A 82 -7.06 1.41 4.63
CA GLY A 82 -6.34 2.63 4.31
C GLY A 82 -5.57 2.51 3.01
N VAL A 83 -4.67 3.45 2.76
CA VAL A 83 -3.91 3.55 1.51
C VAL A 83 -2.42 3.46 1.78
N CYS A 84 -1.69 2.66 1.00
CA CYS A 84 -0.26 2.83 0.88
C CYS A 84 0.11 3.61 -0.40
N CYS A 85 1.17 4.39 -0.33
CA CYS A 85 1.65 5.23 -1.42
C CYS A 85 3.18 5.30 -1.42
N GLN A 86 3.77 5.82 -2.48
CA GLN A 86 5.24 5.87 -2.59
C GLN A 86 5.85 7.20 -2.16
N LYS A 87 5.07 8.26 -2.14
CA LYS A 87 5.59 9.63 -1.92
C LYS A 87 4.81 10.32 -0.82
N VAL A 88 5.50 11.14 -0.04
CA VAL A 88 4.86 12.01 0.96
C VAL A 88 3.80 12.90 0.34
N SER A 89 4.04 13.42 -0.88
CA SER A 89 3.05 14.23 -1.58
C SER A 89 1.77 13.47 -1.96
N GLU A 90 1.87 12.18 -2.26
CA GLU A 90 0.70 11.32 -2.45
C GLU A 90 -0.04 11.12 -1.12
N ALA A 91 0.70 10.83 -0.03
CA ALA A 91 0.14 10.68 1.31
C ALA A 91 -0.63 11.92 1.77
N GLU A 92 -0.08 13.12 1.52
CA GLU A 92 -0.76 14.38 1.83
C GLU A 92 -2.07 14.55 1.05
N VAL A 93 -2.10 14.20 -0.22
CA VAL A 93 -3.32 14.26 -1.04
C VAL A 93 -4.39 13.32 -0.49
N PHE A 94 -4.04 12.08 -0.18
CA PHE A 94 -4.98 11.13 0.40
C PHE A 94 -5.49 11.58 1.77
N ALA A 95 -4.61 12.01 2.67
CA ALA A 95 -5.00 12.46 4.00
C ALA A 95 -5.91 13.69 3.95
N ARG A 96 -5.59 14.68 3.12
CA ARG A 96 -6.43 15.88 2.91
C ARG A 96 -7.76 15.55 2.23
N GLY A 97 -7.78 14.52 1.38
CA GLY A 97 -8.98 14.01 0.74
C GLY A 97 -9.90 13.19 1.64
N GLY A 98 -9.46 12.88 2.87
CA GLY A 98 -10.30 12.21 3.87
C GLY A 98 -9.92 10.78 4.19
N VAL A 99 -8.93 10.18 3.53
CA VAL A 99 -8.37 8.88 3.90
C VAL A 99 -7.77 8.96 5.31
N LYS A 100 -8.15 8.03 6.20
CA LYS A 100 -7.83 8.10 7.62
C LYS A 100 -6.55 7.36 8.02
N ASP A 101 -6.01 6.52 7.15
CA ASP A 101 -4.84 5.72 7.43
C ASP A 101 -3.96 5.65 6.17
N VAL A 102 -2.76 6.27 6.23
CA VAL A 102 -1.84 6.35 5.09
C VAL A 102 -0.45 5.83 5.47
N LEU A 103 0.07 4.95 4.61
CA LEU A 103 1.42 4.40 4.69
C LEU A 103 2.26 4.91 3.52
N VAL A 104 3.36 5.57 3.80
CA VAL A 104 4.42 5.80 2.80
C VAL A 104 5.32 4.57 2.79
N SER A 105 5.14 3.68 1.82
CA SER A 105 5.84 2.41 1.71
C SER A 105 7.26 2.56 1.15
N ASN A 106 7.96 3.60 1.61
CA ASN A 106 9.35 3.91 1.29
C ASN A 106 10.01 4.63 2.46
N GLN A 107 11.35 4.60 2.48
CA GLN A 107 12.14 5.41 3.38
C GLN A 107 12.09 6.88 2.97
N VAL A 108 11.91 7.76 3.93
CA VAL A 108 11.85 9.21 3.71
C VAL A 108 13.07 9.85 4.34
N ARG A 109 14.06 10.27 3.53
CA ARG A 109 15.34 10.81 4.00
C ARG A 109 15.49 12.33 3.84
N ASP A 110 14.76 12.91 2.89
CA ASP A 110 14.79 14.35 2.66
C ASP A 110 14.14 15.12 3.82
N PRO A 111 14.83 16.08 4.47
CA PRO A 111 14.32 16.78 5.65
C PRO A 111 12.99 17.50 5.42
N ALA A 112 12.79 18.07 4.23
CA ALA A 112 11.55 18.77 3.91
C ALA A 112 10.38 17.78 3.77
N LYS A 113 10.64 16.58 3.26
CA LYS A 113 9.62 15.53 3.17
C LYS A 113 9.34 14.90 4.53
N ILE A 114 10.35 14.71 5.38
CA ILE A 114 10.17 14.26 6.77
C ILE A 114 9.29 15.26 7.54
N ASP A 115 9.54 16.55 7.42
CA ASP A 115 8.73 17.61 8.04
C ASP A 115 7.27 17.57 7.55
N ARG A 116 7.04 17.31 6.25
CA ARG A 116 5.69 17.15 5.69
C ARG A 116 5.00 15.87 6.16
N LEU A 117 5.72 14.76 6.21
CA LEU A 117 5.21 13.48 6.73
C LEU A 117 4.72 13.65 8.18
N ALA A 118 5.53 14.30 9.02
CA ALA A 118 5.20 14.55 10.43
C ALA A 118 3.95 15.42 10.63
N ARG A 119 3.49 16.14 9.60
CA ARG A 119 2.25 16.95 9.63
C ARG A 119 1.00 16.22 9.13
N ILE A 120 1.13 15.03 8.55
CA ILE A 120 -0.03 14.27 8.08
C ILE A 120 -1.10 14.08 9.17
N PRO A 121 -0.76 13.79 10.45
CA PRO A 121 -1.75 13.65 11.50
C PRO A 121 -2.59 14.90 11.74
N ASN A 122 -2.12 16.08 11.39
CA ASN A 122 -2.89 17.32 11.48
C ASN A 122 -4.11 17.35 10.53
N HIS A 123 -4.16 16.45 9.55
CA HIS A 123 -5.30 16.25 8.67
C HIS A 123 -6.26 15.15 9.17
N GLY A 124 -6.04 14.64 10.40
CA GLY A 124 -6.85 13.61 11.02
C GLY A 124 -6.62 12.21 10.43
N ALA A 125 -5.44 11.96 9.86
CA ALA A 125 -5.03 10.68 9.34
C ALA A 125 -3.88 10.08 10.16
N ARG A 126 -3.87 8.77 10.32
CA ARG A 126 -2.72 8.02 10.83
C ARG A 126 -1.60 8.08 9.80
N ALA A 127 -0.38 8.39 10.22
CA ALA A 127 0.80 8.44 9.38
C ALA A 127 1.74 7.28 9.68
N ILE A 128 2.03 6.46 8.67
CA ILE A 128 2.96 5.34 8.76
C ILE A 128 4.03 5.50 7.68
N CYS A 129 5.28 5.12 7.97
CA CYS A 129 6.34 5.05 6.97
C CYS A 129 7.28 3.87 7.21
N CYS A 130 8.05 3.52 6.17
CA CYS A 130 9.08 2.50 6.27
C CYS A 130 10.42 3.10 6.70
N VAL A 131 11.18 2.33 7.48
CA VAL A 131 12.54 2.65 7.93
C VAL A 131 13.44 1.42 7.79
N ASP A 132 14.72 1.65 7.53
CA ASP A 132 15.76 0.62 7.46
C ASP A 132 17.12 1.12 8.00
N ASP A 133 17.12 2.27 8.68
CA ASP A 133 18.33 2.93 9.18
C ASP A 133 18.03 3.75 10.44
N ILE A 134 18.87 3.61 11.46
CA ILE A 134 18.69 4.28 12.75
C ILE A 134 18.79 5.81 12.62
N ALA A 135 19.64 6.32 11.74
CA ALA A 135 19.71 7.78 11.53
C ALA A 135 18.39 8.33 10.99
N ASN A 136 17.66 7.55 10.20
CA ASN A 136 16.31 7.93 9.76
C ASN A 136 15.30 7.95 10.92
N VAL A 137 15.41 7.02 11.87
CA VAL A 137 14.59 7.00 13.10
C VAL A 137 14.79 8.30 13.88
N VAL A 138 16.04 8.75 14.04
CA VAL A 138 16.37 10.02 14.74
C VAL A 138 15.74 11.23 14.02
N ASP A 139 15.86 11.30 12.69
CA ASP A 139 15.31 12.41 11.90
C ASP A 139 13.77 12.46 11.97
N LEU A 140 13.11 11.30 11.89
CA LEU A 140 11.65 11.16 12.00
C LEU A 140 11.15 11.54 13.40
N SER A 141 11.84 11.10 14.46
CA SER A 141 11.52 11.46 15.85
C SER A 141 11.57 12.96 16.06
N ALA A 142 12.67 13.61 15.64
CA ALA A 142 12.81 15.05 15.77
C ALA A 142 11.68 15.84 15.06
N ALA A 143 11.25 15.37 13.89
CA ALA A 143 10.15 16.00 13.16
C ALA A 143 8.79 15.74 13.83
N ALA A 144 8.54 14.53 14.30
CA ALA A 144 7.31 14.17 15.01
C ALA A 144 7.15 15.02 16.28
N VAL A 145 8.18 15.10 17.11
CA VAL A 145 8.22 15.95 18.32
C VAL A 145 8.00 17.42 17.98
N LYS A 146 8.67 17.94 16.96
CA LYS A 146 8.51 19.33 16.49
C LYS A 146 7.04 19.69 16.20
N HIS A 147 6.28 18.75 15.67
CA HIS A 147 4.87 18.96 15.30
C HIS A 147 3.87 18.46 16.36
N GLY A 148 4.35 17.88 17.48
CA GLY A 148 3.50 17.30 18.52
C GLY A 148 2.64 16.12 18.02
N ASN A 149 3.15 15.37 17.05
CA ASN A 149 2.47 14.25 16.40
C ASN A 149 3.20 12.93 16.65
N THR A 150 2.55 11.85 16.26
CA THR A 150 3.15 10.51 16.25
C THR A 150 3.24 10.00 14.82
N ILE A 151 4.39 9.45 14.45
CA ILE A 151 4.60 8.68 13.21
C ILE A 151 4.77 7.22 13.60
N GLU A 152 4.02 6.34 12.98
CA GLU A 152 4.21 4.90 13.13
C GLU A 152 5.23 4.40 12.10
N CYS A 153 6.12 3.51 12.52
CA CYS A 153 7.21 3.03 11.69
C CYS A 153 7.11 1.52 11.47
N LEU A 154 7.22 1.11 10.21
CA LEU A 154 7.44 -0.27 9.81
C LEU A 154 8.91 -0.44 9.42
N ILE A 155 9.56 -1.48 9.92
CA ILE A 155 10.90 -1.82 9.46
C ILE A 155 10.80 -2.57 8.15
N GLU A 156 11.46 -2.07 7.10
CA GLU A 156 11.50 -2.77 5.83
C GLU A 156 12.59 -3.85 5.85
N ILE A 157 12.21 -5.06 5.42
CA ILE A 157 13.10 -6.21 5.25
C ILE A 157 13.31 -6.42 3.75
N ASP A 158 14.55 -6.50 3.31
CA ASP A 158 14.87 -7.02 1.98
C ASP A 158 14.67 -8.54 1.97
N CYS A 159 13.46 -8.94 1.63
CA CYS A 159 13.07 -10.35 1.54
C CYS A 159 13.35 -10.95 0.14
N GLY A 160 14.30 -10.38 -0.60
CA GLY A 160 14.78 -10.89 -1.88
C GLY A 160 14.53 -9.99 -3.09
N ALA A 161 14.05 -8.76 -2.87
CA ALA A 161 13.87 -7.77 -3.94
C ALA A 161 15.18 -7.05 -4.32
N GLY A 162 16.17 -7.01 -3.42
CA GLY A 162 17.46 -6.32 -3.64
C GLY A 162 17.29 -4.81 -3.80
N ARG A 163 16.31 -4.20 -3.15
CA ARG A 163 15.96 -2.78 -3.34
C ARG A 163 16.33 -1.93 -2.14
N CYS A 164 15.71 -2.15 -1.01
CA CYS A 164 15.90 -1.47 0.26
C CYS A 164 15.44 -2.41 1.39
N GLY A 165 15.73 -2.03 2.61
CA GLY A 165 15.41 -2.85 3.78
C GLY A 165 16.65 -3.52 4.38
N VAL A 166 16.53 -3.91 5.63
CA VAL A 166 17.56 -4.65 6.35
C VAL A 166 17.56 -6.13 5.94
N THR A 167 18.70 -6.79 6.11
CA THR A 167 18.91 -8.17 5.63
C THR A 167 19.06 -9.18 6.75
N THR A 168 19.17 -8.72 7.99
CA THR A 168 19.37 -9.57 9.16
C THR A 168 18.32 -9.30 10.25
N THR A 169 17.94 -10.34 10.97
CA THR A 169 17.02 -10.24 12.11
C THR A 169 17.60 -9.38 13.24
N SER A 170 18.93 -9.35 13.40
CA SER A 170 19.58 -8.48 14.40
C SER A 170 19.40 -7.00 14.11
N GLU A 171 19.50 -6.59 12.84
CA GLU A 171 19.22 -5.19 12.41
C GLU A 171 17.76 -4.84 12.66
N VAL A 172 16.82 -5.77 12.39
CA VAL A 172 15.39 -5.58 12.68
C VAL A 172 15.19 -5.28 14.17
N VAL A 173 15.77 -6.07 15.07
CA VAL A 173 15.64 -5.87 16.53
C VAL A 173 16.26 -4.55 16.97
N GLU A 174 17.43 -4.21 16.45
CA GLU A 174 18.12 -2.95 16.77
C GLU A 174 17.27 -1.73 16.39
N ILE A 175 16.74 -1.70 15.18
CA ILE A 175 15.89 -0.59 14.71
C ILE A 175 14.56 -0.55 15.46
N ALA A 176 13.95 -1.71 15.76
CA ALA A 176 12.70 -1.76 16.52
C ALA A 176 12.86 -1.15 17.92
N LYS A 177 13.95 -1.47 18.63
CA LYS A 177 14.29 -0.88 19.93
C LYS A 177 14.57 0.62 19.82
N ALA A 178 15.21 1.05 18.74
CA ALA A 178 15.47 2.47 18.50
C ALA A 178 14.16 3.24 18.27
N ILE A 179 13.19 2.68 17.53
CA ILE A 179 11.88 3.29 17.33
C ILE A 179 11.10 3.35 18.63
N ASP A 180 11.07 2.25 19.40
CA ASP A 180 10.32 2.16 20.66
C ASP A 180 10.84 3.14 21.72
N ALA A 181 12.14 3.42 21.72
CA ALA A 181 12.77 4.40 22.58
C ALA A 181 12.65 5.86 22.11
N ALA A 182 12.23 6.09 20.87
CA ALA A 182 12.21 7.42 20.25
C ALA A 182 10.89 8.16 20.51
N GLU A 183 10.98 9.37 21.10
CA GLU A 183 9.80 10.21 21.32
C GLU A 183 9.10 10.57 19.99
N GLY A 184 7.78 10.54 19.96
CA GLY A 184 6.98 10.85 18.77
C GLY A 184 6.94 9.74 17.72
N LEU A 185 7.58 8.59 17.97
CA LEU A 185 7.48 7.42 17.11
C LEU A 185 6.75 6.27 17.82
N LYS A 186 6.23 5.35 17.01
CA LYS A 186 5.68 4.08 17.47
C LYS A 186 6.14 2.97 16.54
N PHE A 187 6.71 1.90 17.09
CA PHE A 187 6.95 0.68 16.34
C PHE A 187 5.60 0.03 15.99
N ALA A 188 5.34 -0.21 14.72
CA ALA A 188 4.08 -0.79 14.25
C ALA A 188 4.28 -2.16 13.58
N GLY A 189 5.50 -2.58 13.30
CA GLY A 189 5.78 -3.89 12.73
C GLY A 189 6.72 -3.85 11.52
N LEU A 190 6.42 -4.70 10.53
CA LEU A 190 7.33 -4.99 9.42
C LEU A 190 6.69 -4.68 8.06
N GLN A 191 7.52 -4.18 7.15
CA GLN A 191 7.25 -4.09 5.72
C GLN A 191 8.11 -5.12 5.00
N ALA A 192 7.49 -6.06 4.29
CA ALA A 192 8.21 -7.14 3.61
C ALA A 192 7.58 -7.44 2.23
N TYR A 193 7.87 -6.55 1.29
CA TYR A 193 7.32 -6.64 -0.06
C TYR A 193 8.34 -7.25 -1.03
N GLN A 194 8.04 -8.47 -1.51
CA GLN A 194 8.84 -9.13 -2.55
C GLN A 194 8.35 -8.73 -3.94
N GLY A 195 8.92 -7.64 -4.47
CA GLY A 195 8.50 -7.07 -5.75
C GLY A 195 9.07 -7.78 -6.98
N ALA A 196 10.26 -8.39 -6.86
CA ALA A 196 10.98 -8.95 -8.01
C ALA A 196 10.28 -10.16 -8.65
N MET A 197 9.40 -10.84 -7.90
CA MET A 197 8.71 -12.03 -8.40
C MET A 197 7.30 -11.76 -8.93
N GLN A 198 6.76 -10.56 -8.77
CA GLN A 198 5.36 -10.23 -9.13
C GLN A 198 5.02 -10.50 -10.60
N HIS A 199 6.02 -10.50 -11.47
CA HIS A 199 5.91 -10.63 -12.92
C HIS A 199 6.49 -11.94 -13.48
N LEU A 200 6.80 -12.91 -12.60
CA LEU A 200 7.16 -14.26 -13.05
C LEU A 200 5.91 -14.98 -13.56
N ASP A 201 6.02 -15.60 -14.74
CA ASP A 201 4.86 -16.22 -15.39
C ASP A 201 4.33 -17.41 -14.61
N LEU A 202 5.20 -18.29 -14.14
CA LEU A 202 4.80 -19.55 -13.53
C LEU A 202 4.36 -19.37 -12.07
N TYR A 203 3.24 -19.98 -11.73
CA TYR A 203 2.69 -19.97 -10.36
C TYR A 203 3.68 -20.52 -9.34
N GLU A 204 4.29 -21.67 -9.63
CA GLU A 204 5.21 -22.38 -8.73
C GLU A 204 6.50 -21.58 -8.49
N GLU A 205 6.97 -20.81 -9.47
CA GLU A 205 8.15 -19.95 -9.30
C GLU A 205 7.85 -18.78 -8.35
N ARG A 206 6.64 -18.18 -8.46
CA ARG A 206 6.22 -17.14 -7.52
C ARG A 206 6.05 -17.71 -6.11
N GLU A 207 5.38 -18.85 -6.00
CA GLU A 207 5.18 -19.54 -4.72
C GLU A 207 6.51 -19.84 -4.02
N ALA A 208 7.47 -20.43 -4.74
CA ALA A 208 8.78 -20.76 -4.17
C ALA A 208 9.55 -19.52 -3.68
N LYS A 209 9.49 -18.40 -4.41
CA LYS A 209 10.15 -17.17 -4.01
C LYS A 209 9.46 -16.50 -2.81
N ILE A 210 8.14 -16.52 -2.77
CA ILE A 210 7.40 -16.00 -1.62
C ILE A 210 7.60 -16.87 -0.38
N ALA A 211 7.71 -18.20 -0.53
CA ALA A 211 8.01 -19.07 0.61
C ALA A 211 9.33 -18.71 1.31
N VAL A 212 10.36 -18.31 0.55
CA VAL A 212 11.62 -17.82 1.11
C VAL A 212 11.40 -16.51 1.88
N ALA A 213 10.67 -15.56 1.30
CA ALA A 213 10.36 -14.30 1.96
C ALA A 213 9.55 -14.53 3.25
N VAL A 214 8.52 -15.38 3.21
CA VAL A 214 7.72 -15.75 4.38
C VAL A 214 8.58 -16.33 5.51
N ALA A 215 9.54 -17.20 5.20
CA ALA A 215 10.42 -17.78 6.20
C ALA A 215 11.30 -16.72 6.89
N MET A 216 11.87 -15.78 6.12
CA MET A 216 12.64 -14.65 6.66
C MET A 216 11.80 -13.75 7.57
N VAL A 217 10.60 -13.41 7.12
CA VAL A 217 9.69 -12.54 7.89
C VAL A 217 9.23 -13.24 9.17
N LYS A 218 8.94 -14.54 9.08
CA LYS A 218 8.56 -15.33 10.26
C LYS A 218 9.68 -15.32 11.33
N ASP A 219 10.92 -15.53 10.93
CA ASP A 219 12.07 -15.49 11.84
C ASP A 219 12.20 -14.12 12.52
N ALA A 220 12.01 -13.02 11.76
CA ALA A 220 12.03 -11.68 12.31
C ALA A 220 10.88 -11.43 13.30
N VAL A 221 9.65 -11.85 12.98
CA VAL A 221 8.48 -11.73 13.86
C VAL A 221 8.68 -12.52 15.16
N ASP A 222 9.13 -13.78 15.06
CA ASP A 222 9.36 -14.63 16.21
C ASP A 222 10.46 -14.06 17.12
N THR A 223 11.53 -13.50 16.54
CA THR A 223 12.61 -12.86 17.30
C THR A 223 12.13 -11.59 17.99
N LEU A 224 11.41 -10.70 17.28
CA LEU A 224 10.83 -9.50 17.89
C LEU A 224 9.93 -9.83 19.07
N LYS A 225 9.10 -10.86 18.93
CA LYS A 225 8.22 -11.33 20.01
C LYS A 225 9.03 -11.81 21.24
N THR A 226 10.16 -12.47 21.01
CA THR A 226 11.06 -12.90 22.11
C THR A 226 11.69 -11.71 22.84
N GLU A 227 11.89 -10.60 22.14
CA GLU A 227 12.37 -9.33 22.67
C GLU A 227 11.26 -8.46 23.31
N GLY A 228 10.01 -8.96 23.33
CA GLY A 228 8.86 -8.25 23.89
C GLY A 228 8.26 -7.18 22.97
N LEU A 229 8.60 -7.22 21.67
CA LEU A 229 8.12 -6.29 20.65
C LEU A 229 7.09 -7.01 19.73
N GLU A 230 5.89 -6.50 19.67
CA GLU A 230 4.83 -7.09 18.86
C GLU A 230 4.65 -6.31 17.53
N CYS A 231 4.33 -7.04 16.47
CA CYS A 231 4.05 -6.48 15.16
C CYS A 231 2.55 -6.37 14.96
N ASP A 232 2.00 -5.15 15.05
CA ASP A 232 0.60 -4.87 14.68
C ASP A 232 0.38 -5.10 13.18
N ILE A 233 1.41 -4.79 12.38
CA ILE A 233 1.42 -4.90 10.92
C ILE A 233 2.59 -5.77 10.48
N VAL A 234 2.28 -6.79 9.70
CA VAL A 234 3.25 -7.51 8.86
C VAL A 234 2.71 -7.39 7.44
N GLY A 235 3.20 -6.36 6.73
CA GLY A 235 2.65 -5.91 5.47
C GLY A 235 3.48 -6.33 4.27
N GLY A 236 2.80 -6.66 3.18
CA GLY A 236 3.42 -7.02 1.90
C GLY A 236 2.38 -7.53 0.92
N GLY A 237 2.85 -8.32 -0.06
CA GLY A 237 1.98 -8.88 -1.07
C GLY A 237 1.54 -7.89 -2.14
N GLY A 238 1.56 -8.32 -3.37
CA GLY A 238 1.09 -7.57 -4.53
C GLY A 238 0.05 -8.35 -5.30
N THR A 239 -0.46 -7.77 -6.39
CA THR A 239 -1.49 -8.40 -7.23
C THR A 239 -1.09 -9.78 -7.75
N GLY A 240 0.21 -10.01 -8.00
CA GLY A 240 0.71 -11.30 -8.50
C GLY A 240 1.00 -12.35 -7.42
N SER A 241 0.82 -12.03 -6.11
CA SER A 241 1.27 -12.93 -5.05
C SER A 241 0.39 -12.94 -3.80
N TYR A 242 -0.57 -12.05 -3.67
CA TYR A 242 -1.36 -11.81 -2.45
C TYR A 242 -1.89 -13.09 -1.77
N TYR A 243 -2.21 -14.11 -2.55
CA TYR A 243 -2.71 -15.38 -2.05
C TYR A 243 -1.64 -16.21 -1.34
N PHE A 244 -0.37 -16.05 -1.67
CA PHE A 244 0.73 -16.73 -0.98
C PHE A 244 0.99 -16.09 0.38
N GLU A 245 1.17 -14.75 0.42
CA GLU A 245 1.38 -14.03 1.67
C GLU A 245 0.15 -14.15 2.57
N GLY A 246 -1.06 -13.97 2.01
CA GLY A 246 -2.30 -14.03 2.79
C GLY A 246 -2.66 -15.41 3.32
N SER A 247 -2.11 -16.48 2.74
CA SER A 247 -2.29 -17.85 3.25
C SER A 247 -1.13 -18.34 4.12
N SER A 248 -0.08 -17.52 4.31
CA SER A 248 1.15 -17.93 5.00
C SER A 248 0.99 -18.07 6.53
N GLY A 249 -0.01 -17.43 7.12
CA GLY A 249 -0.16 -17.31 8.58
C GLY A 249 0.88 -16.39 9.24
N VAL A 250 1.69 -15.66 8.46
CA VAL A 250 2.72 -14.72 8.93
C VAL A 250 2.32 -13.28 8.63
N TYR A 251 1.92 -13.00 7.40
CA TYR A 251 1.41 -11.69 7.00
C TYR A 251 -0.01 -11.47 7.52
N ASN A 252 -0.35 -10.22 7.82
CA ASN A 252 -1.69 -9.81 8.23
C ASN A 252 -2.23 -8.60 7.46
N GLU A 253 -1.42 -8.03 6.54
CA GLU A 253 -1.82 -6.89 5.70
C GLU A 253 -1.28 -7.03 4.27
N LEU A 254 -2.16 -6.84 3.28
CA LEU A 254 -1.83 -6.89 1.85
C LEU A 254 -1.76 -5.49 1.27
N GLN A 255 -0.92 -5.30 0.23
CA GLN A 255 -0.66 -4.01 -0.40
C GLN A 255 -0.91 -4.03 -1.92
N CYS A 256 -1.89 -4.80 -2.37
CA CYS A 256 -2.25 -4.90 -3.77
C CYS A 256 -2.76 -3.56 -4.33
N GLY A 257 -2.37 -3.24 -5.57
CA GLY A 257 -2.80 -2.03 -6.25
C GLY A 257 -3.34 -2.29 -7.65
N SER A 258 -2.57 -2.99 -8.50
CA SER A 258 -2.90 -3.20 -9.91
C SER A 258 -4.20 -3.99 -10.15
N TYR A 259 -4.64 -4.79 -9.19
CA TYR A 259 -5.88 -5.56 -9.27
C TYR A 259 -7.10 -4.70 -9.64
N ALA A 260 -7.11 -3.43 -9.23
CA ALA A 260 -8.27 -2.55 -9.45
C ALA A 260 -8.53 -2.27 -10.93
N PHE A 261 -7.47 -2.13 -11.72
CA PHE A 261 -7.54 -1.82 -13.15
C PHE A 261 -6.93 -2.91 -14.02
N MET A 262 -6.09 -3.75 -13.44
CA MET A 262 -5.23 -4.70 -14.12
C MET A 262 -4.34 -4.05 -15.20
N ASP A 263 -3.47 -4.82 -15.79
CA ASP A 263 -2.67 -4.45 -16.95
C ASP A 263 -2.19 -5.72 -17.68
N ALA A 264 -1.64 -5.54 -18.87
CA ALA A 264 -1.20 -6.65 -19.70
C ALA A 264 -0.03 -7.44 -19.10
N ASP A 265 0.76 -6.82 -18.23
CA ASP A 265 1.92 -7.48 -17.60
C ASP A 265 1.47 -8.40 -16.47
N TYR A 266 0.59 -7.93 -15.58
CA TYR A 266 -0.05 -8.84 -14.60
C TYR A 266 -0.97 -9.85 -15.26
N GLY A 267 -1.71 -9.43 -16.31
CA GLY A 267 -2.65 -10.31 -17.01
C GLY A 267 -2.03 -11.57 -17.60
N ARG A 268 -0.72 -11.54 -17.94
CA ARG A 268 -0.02 -12.69 -18.56
C ARG A 268 0.42 -13.77 -17.57
N ILE A 269 0.52 -13.47 -16.27
CA ILE A 269 0.95 -14.47 -15.29
C ILE A 269 -0.08 -15.58 -15.15
N LEU A 270 0.38 -16.77 -14.80
CA LEU A 270 -0.46 -17.98 -14.75
C LEU A 270 -0.94 -18.24 -13.33
N ASP A 271 -2.19 -18.67 -13.21
CA ASP A 271 -2.74 -19.23 -11.99
C ASP A 271 -2.23 -20.67 -11.73
N LYS A 272 -2.69 -21.28 -10.64
CA LYS A 272 -2.34 -22.67 -10.27
C LYS A 272 -2.78 -23.74 -11.30
N ASP A 273 -3.72 -23.40 -12.17
CA ASP A 273 -4.26 -24.29 -13.21
C ASP A 273 -3.61 -24.02 -14.57
N GLY A 274 -2.61 -23.14 -14.62
CA GLY A 274 -1.87 -22.75 -15.83
C GLY A 274 -2.65 -21.83 -16.76
N LYS A 275 -3.70 -21.18 -16.26
CA LYS A 275 -4.46 -20.17 -17.01
C LYS A 275 -3.94 -18.76 -16.69
N ARG A 276 -4.03 -17.89 -17.66
CA ARG A 276 -3.74 -16.46 -17.44
C ARG A 276 -4.74 -15.86 -16.47
N ILE A 277 -4.27 -15.05 -15.51
CA ILE A 277 -5.15 -14.49 -14.48
C ILE A 277 -6.19 -13.50 -15.05
N ASP A 278 -5.90 -12.84 -16.18
CA ASP A 278 -6.85 -11.98 -16.88
C ASP A 278 -8.01 -12.74 -17.58
N GLN A 279 -7.90 -14.07 -17.68
CA GLN A 279 -8.91 -14.92 -18.32
C GLN A 279 -9.84 -15.66 -17.33
N GLY A 280 -9.60 -15.56 -16.06
CA GLY A 280 -10.37 -16.28 -15.06
C GLY A 280 -10.46 -15.62 -13.70
N GLU A 281 -9.51 -14.80 -13.39
CA GLU A 281 -9.44 -14.18 -12.06
C GLU A 281 -9.92 -12.71 -12.08
N TRP A 282 -9.55 -11.93 -13.09
CA TRP A 282 -9.83 -10.49 -13.15
C TRP A 282 -10.51 -10.06 -14.46
#